data_bb31698adf8f2558f590452e27b6a535
#
_entry.id   bb31698adf8f2558f590452e27b6a535
#
_cell.length_a   1.000
_cell.length_b   1.000
_cell.length_c   1.000
_cell.angle_alpha   90.00
_cell.angle_beta   90.00
_cell.angle_gamma   90.00
#
_symmetry.space_group_name_H-M   'P 1'
#
loop_
_entity.id
_entity.type
_entity.pdbx_description
1 polymer ?
#
loop_
_entity_poly.entity_id
_entity_poly.type
_entity_poly.pdbx_seq_one_letter_code
_entity_poly.pdbx_strand_id
1 'polypeptide(L)'
;MTTWQERIVTSPETLFGKPRIRGTRIGVEFILDLLASGWSETQILENYPLLTQADLQAVFAFVRDCMKDETFIMQATAEAAQASA
;
A
#
# COMPACT_ATOMS: atom_id res chain seq x y z
N MET A 1 -19.81 0.44 -3.33
CA MET A 1 -18.53 0.00 -2.77
C MET A 1 -17.44 0.99 -3.14
N THR A 2 -16.72 1.48 -2.16
CA THR A 2 -15.64 2.44 -2.41
C THR A 2 -14.43 1.70 -2.99
N THR A 3 -13.92 2.17 -4.12
CA THR A 3 -12.71 1.59 -4.70
C THR A 3 -11.50 2.30 -4.14
N TRP A 4 -10.34 1.60 -4.13
CA TRP A 4 -9.13 2.21 -3.62
C TRP A 4 -8.71 3.44 -4.44
N GLN A 5 -9.11 3.51 -5.72
CA GLN A 5 -8.77 4.65 -6.57
C GLN A 5 -9.33 5.97 -6.06
N GLU A 6 -10.36 5.92 -5.23
CA GLU A 6 -10.91 7.13 -4.63
C GLU A 6 -10.06 7.64 -3.47
N ARG A 7 -9.21 6.81 -2.89
CA ARG A 7 -8.45 7.15 -1.69
C ARG A 7 -6.95 7.18 -1.90
N ILE A 8 -6.44 6.49 -2.91
CA ILE A 8 -5.01 6.42 -3.18
C ILE A 8 -4.73 7.15 -4.49
N VAL A 9 -3.85 8.13 -4.43
CA VAL A 9 -3.55 9.01 -5.56
C VAL A 9 -2.03 9.14 -5.71
N THR A 10 -1.62 9.62 -6.87
CA THR A 10 -0.23 9.96 -7.14
C THR A 10 -0.18 11.36 -7.72
N SER A 11 0.91 12.07 -7.45
CA SER A 11 1.18 13.33 -8.12
C SER A 11 2.69 13.51 -8.20
N PRO A 12 3.20 14.06 -9.32
CA PRO A 12 4.65 14.17 -9.52
C PRO A 12 5.38 14.97 -8.44
N GLU A 13 4.69 15.94 -7.84
CA GLU A 13 5.30 16.84 -6.86
C GLU A 13 5.30 16.28 -5.45
N THR A 14 4.59 15.18 -5.20
CA THR A 14 4.46 14.65 -3.86
C THR A 14 5.01 13.24 -3.80
N LEU A 15 5.96 13.00 -2.88
CA LEU A 15 6.59 11.69 -2.66
C LEU A 15 7.15 11.08 -3.96
N PHE A 16 7.67 11.94 -4.85
CA PHE A 16 8.25 11.51 -6.13
C PHE A 16 7.27 10.69 -6.98
N GLY A 17 5.98 11.01 -6.90
CA GLY A 17 4.96 10.32 -7.68
C GLY A 17 4.53 8.97 -7.13
N LYS A 18 4.99 8.60 -5.93
CA LYS A 18 4.59 7.34 -5.31
C LYS A 18 3.16 7.41 -4.78
N PRO A 19 2.46 6.28 -4.71
CA PRO A 19 1.09 6.25 -4.19
C PRO A 19 1.00 6.76 -2.75
N ARG A 20 0.01 7.56 -2.47
CA ARG A 20 -0.24 8.12 -1.14
C ARG A 20 -1.74 8.20 -0.87
N ILE A 21 -2.08 8.39 0.39
CA ILE A 21 -3.48 8.60 0.77
C ILE A 21 -3.88 10.03 0.38
N ARG A 22 -5.00 10.15 -0.31
CA ARG A 22 -5.53 11.43 -0.77
C ARG A 22 -5.64 12.42 0.39
N GLY A 23 -5.20 13.64 0.15
CA GLY A 23 -5.26 14.70 1.15
C GLY A 23 -4.15 14.65 2.19
N THR A 24 -3.21 13.72 2.06
CA THR A 24 -2.09 13.60 3.00
C THR A 24 -0.79 13.43 2.23
N ARG A 25 0.32 13.45 2.96
CA ARG A 25 1.63 13.05 2.43
C ARG A 25 2.02 11.66 2.96
N ILE A 26 1.05 10.89 3.43
CA ILE A 26 1.31 9.56 3.97
C ILE A 26 1.28 8.57 2.80
N GLY A 27 2.44 8.01 2.49
CA GLY A 27 2.58 7.08 1.38
C GLY A 27 2.06 5.68 1.73
N VAL A 28 1.60 4.97 0.71
CA VAL A 28 1.20 3.57 0.88
C VAL A 28 2.38 2.74 1.40
N GLU A 29 3.57 2.99 0.84
CA GLU A 29 4.79 2.27 1.26
C GLU A 29 5.07 2.48 2.75
N PHE A 30 4.89 3.70 3.25
CA PHE A 30 5.10 3.99 4.67
C PHE A 30 4.15 3.19 5.55
N ILE A 31 2.87 3.12 5.15
CA ILE A 31 1.88 2.34 5.89
C ILE A 31 2.26 0.86 5.90
N LEU A 32 2.69 0.35 4.75
CA LEU A 32 3.12 -1.04 4.65
C LEU A 32 4.34 -1.32 5.53
N ASP A 33 5.27 -0.35 5.61
CA ASP A 33 6.43 -0.49 6.48
C ASP A 33 6.03 -0.60 7.95
N LEU A 34 5.04 0.19 8.38
CA LEU A 34 4.55 0.11 9.75
C LEU A 34 3.94 -1.26 10.03
N LEU A 35 3.10 -1.74 9.12
CA LEU A 35 2.46 -3.04 9.26
C LEU A 35 3.51 -4.17 9.27
N ALA A 36 4.50 -4.08 8.38
CA ALA A 36 5.57 -5.06 8.31
C ALA A 36 6.42 -5.06 9.58
N SER A 37 6.49 -3.94 10.28
CA SER A 37 7.25 -3.80 11.52
C SER A 37 6.44 -4.25 12.74
N GLY A 38 5.21 -4.70 12.55
CA GLY A 38 4.40 -5.22 13.64
C GLY A 38 3.38 -4.25 14.21
N TRP A 39 3.22 -3.07 13.62
CA TRP A 39 2.19 -2.14 14.06
C TRP A 39 0.81 -2.71 13.73
N SER A 40 -0.14 -2.56 14.65
CA SER A 40 -1.53 -2.90 14.38
C SER A 40 -2.23 -1.74 13.68
N GLU A 41 -3.36 -2.02 13.05
CA GLU A 41 -4.17 -0.97 12.43
C GLU A 41 -4.59 0.05 13.48
N THR A 42 -4.96 -0.39 14.68
CA THR A 42 -5.33 0.51 15.76
C THR A 42 -4.20 1.47 16.10
N GLN A 43 -2.98 0.95 16.21
CA GLN A 43 -1.82 1.80 16.49
C GLN A 43 -1.59 2.84 15.39
N ILE A 44 -1.75 2.43 14.14
CA ILE A 44 -1.58 3.35 13.02
C ILE A 44 -2.62 4.47 13.09
N LEU A 45 -3.89 4.12 13.29
CA LEU A 45 -4.96 5.11 13.35
C LEU A 45 -4.81 6.05 14.54
N GLU A 46 -4.32 5.55 15.67
CA GLU A 46 -4.09 6.39 16.84
C GLU A 46 -2.95 7.39 16.64
N ASN A 47 -1.91 6.98 15.94
CA ASN A 47 -0.73 7.81 15.74
C ASN A 47 -0.83 8.72 14.52
N TYR A 48 -1.69 8.38 13.58
CA TYR A 48 -1.86 9.14 12.34
C TYR A 48 -3.34 9.49 12.16
N PRO A 49 -3.83 10.50 12.90
CA PRO A 49 -5.28 10.79 12.94
C PRO A 49 -5.87 11.26 11.63
N LEU A 50 -5.05 11.58 10.63
CA LEU A 50 -5.56 11.89 9.29
C LEU A 50 -6.04 10.64 8.56
N LEU A 51 -5.61 9.46 9.00
CA LEU A 51 -6.00 8.20 8.39
C LEU A 51 -7.29 7.67 8.98
N THR A 52 -8.08 7.00 8.14
CA THR A 52 -9.30 6.32 8.57
C THR A 52 -9.18 4.83 8.30
N GLN A 53 -10.08 4.06 8.90
CA GLN A 53 -10.17 2.62 8.64
C GLN A 53 -10.34 2.35 7.14
N ALA A 54 -11.15 3.16 6.47
CA ALA A 54 -11.36 3.01 5.03
C ALA A 54 -10.09 3.25 4.24
N ASP A 55 -9.20 4.15 4.72
CA ASP A 55 -7.92 4.37 4.06
C ASP A 55 -7.03 3.13 4.15
N LEU A 56 -7.00 2.47 5.30
CA LEU A 56 -6.21 1.24 5.46
C LEU A 56 -6.77 0.12 4.60
N GLN A 57 -8.09 0.00 4.50
CA GLN A 57 -8.69 -0.98 3.61
C GLN A 57 -8.33 -0.70 2.15
N ALA A 58 -8.27 0.58 1.78
CA ALA A 58 -7.86 0.97 0.43
C ALA A 58 -6.41 0.55 0.15
N VAL A 59 -5.53 0.66 1.14
CA VAL A 59 -4.14 0.22 1.00
C VAL A 59 -4.10 -1.28 0.70
N PHE A 60 -4.84 -2.07 1.46
CA PHE A 60 -4.88 -3.52 1.23
C PHE A 60 -5.46 -3.87 -0.13
N ALA A 61 -6.52 -3.17 -0.55
CA ALA A 61 -7.12 -3.39 -1.86
C ALA A 61 -6.15 -3.02 -2.99
N PHE A 62 -5.40 -1.93 -2.81
CA PHE A 62 -4.38 -1.52 -3.76
C PHE A 62 -3.30 -2.59 -3.89
N VAL A 63 -2.81 -3.09 -2.76
CA VAL A 63 -1.78 -4.15 -2.77
C VAL A 63 -2.32 -5.41 -3.43
N ARG A 64 -3.56 -5.80 -3.10
CA ARG A 64 -4.19 -6.96 -3.74
C ARG A 64 -4.22 -6.82 -5.25
N ASP A 65 -4.58 -5.64 -5.74
CA ASP A 65 -4.64 -5.42 -7.19
C ASP A 65 -3.26 -5.40 -7.82
N CYS A 66 -2.25 -4.89 -7.11
CA CYS A 66 -0.86 -4.98 -7.55
C CYS A 66 -0.40 -6.45 -7.64
N MET A 67 -0.82 -7.28 -6.69
CA MET A 67 -0.49 -8.69 -6.69
C MET A 67 -1.14 -9.44 -7.84
N LYS A 68 -2.24 -8.92 -8.37
CA LYS A 68 -2.89 -9.50 -9.55
C LYS A 68 -2.19 -9.14 -10.84
N ASP A 69 -1.25 -8.18 -10.79
CA ASP A 69 -0.47 -7.81 -11.97
C ASP A 69 0.39 -8.99 -12.38
N GLU A 70 0.27 -9.40 -13.63
CA GLU A 70 0.94 -10.59 -14.13
C GLU A 70 2.46 -10.47 -14.04
N THR A 71 3.00 -9.30 -14.35
CA THR A 71 4.44 -9.06 -14.31
C THR A 71 4.98 -9.22 -12.89
N PHE A 72 4.28 -8.68 -11.92
CA PHE A 72 4.67 -8.80 -10.51
C PHE A 72 4.69 -10.27 -10.07
N ILE A 73 3.64 -11.01 -10.43
CA ILE A 73 3.53 -12.42 -10.07
C ILE A 73 4.64 -13.22 -10.72
N MET A 74 4.96 -12.93 -11.98
CA MET A 74 6.04 -13.63 -12.68
C MET A 74 7.39 -13.40 -12.02
N GLN A 75 7.67 -12.19 -11.56
CA GLN A 75 8.91 -11.91 -10.86
C GLN A 75 9.02 -12.70 -9.57
N ALA A 76 7.96 -12.74 -8.79
CA ALA A 76 7.94 -13.50 -7.54
C ALA A 76 8.13 -14.98 -7.80
N THR A 77 7.49 -15.50 -8.84
CA THR A 77 7.61 -16.91 -9.22
C THR A 77 9.03 -17.24 -9.67
N ALA A 78 9.63 -16.36 -10.48
CA ALA A 78 10.99 -16.57 -10.96
C ALA A 78 11.99 -16.63 -9.81
N GLU A 79 11.86 -15.74 -8.83
CA GLU A 79 12.75 -15.76 -7.67
C GLU A 79 12.57 -17.02 -6.83
N ALA A 80 11.33 -17.46 -6.64
CA ALA A 80 11.05 -18.70 -5.92
C ALA A 80 11.65 -19.90 -6.64
N ALA A 81 11.56 -19.95 -7.97
CA ALA A 81 12.14 -21.03 -8.76
C ALA A 81 13.67 -21.04 -8.63
N GLN A 82 14.29 -19.87 -8.66
CA GLN A 82 15.74 -19.74 -8.48
C GLN A 82 16.17 -20.17 -7.09
N ALA A 83 15.40 -19.79 -6.09
CA ALA A 83 15.70 -20.17 -4.71
C ALA A 83 15.58 -21.67 -4.49
N SER A 84 14.73 -22.34 -5.25
CA SER A 84 14.54 -23.79 -5.13
C SER A 84 15.60 -24.59 -5.90
N ALA A 85 16.29 -23.94 -6.79
CA ALA A 85 17.31 -24.61 -7.55
C ALA A 85 18.61 -24.69 -6.79
#